data_c880c4565b2e45af59c72f9cd88f3352
#
_entry.id   c880c4565b2e45af59c72f9cd88f3352
#
_cell.length_a   1.000
_cell.length_b   1.000
_cell.length_c   1.000
_cell.angle_alpha   90.00
_cell.angle_beta   90.00
_cell.angle_gamma   90.00
#
_symmetry.space_group_name_H-M   'P 1'
#
loop_
_entity.id
_entity.type
_entity.pdbx_description
1 polymer ?
#
loop_
_entity_poly.entity_id
_entity_poly.type
_entity_poly.pdbx_seq_one_letter_code
_entity_poly.pdbx_strand_id
1 'polypeptide(L)'
;MKNLGKHNSRRNFIKKACISGSCFCGFLAFANEGHAEEPTDSGKLMMQEWISTLLKSIDDNTEVSQQILKNCAQVHFRHLEMEKVLKPFKGDLGKFNLFLEKEWGWKIEYDKNAGVLLANENKDFCVCPMVNQEKGVDSSILCYCSEGFAERMFSFVTNKEVKAEVISSIHRGNNTCIYKVLL
;
A
#
# COMPACT_ATOMS: atom_id res chain seq x y z
N MET A 1 9.69 -37.58 -3.64
CA MET A 1 10.44 -36.33 -3.76
C MET A 1 9.42 -35.22 -4.01
N LYS A 2 9.13 -34.37 -3.02
CA LYS A 2 8.11 -33.30 -3.08
C LYS A 2 8.81 -32.01 -3.48
N ASN A 3 8.51 -31.47 -4.67
CA ASN A 3 8.90 -30.13 -5.08
C ASN A 3 8.08 -29.10 -4.29
N LEU A 4 8.71 -28.43 -3.34
CA LEU A 4 8.17 -27.26 -2.70
C LEU A 4 8.31 -26.07 -3.66
N GLY A 5 7.18 -25.63 -4.23
CA GLY A 5 7.09 -24.43 -5.05
C GLY A 5 7.56 -23.19 -4.30
N LYS A 6 8.48 -22.45 -4.91
CA LYS A 6 8.97 -21.15 -4.40
C LYS A 6 7.83 -20.14 -4.34
N HIS A 7 7.33 -19.89 -3.17
CA HIS A 7 6.44 -18.76 -2.87
C HIS A 7 7.28 -17.47 -2.92
N ASN A 8 7.41 -16.85 -4.10
CA ASN A 8 8.00 -15.52 -4.25
C ASN A 8 6.92 -14.48 -3.90
N SER A 9 6.73 -14.28 -2.61
CA SER A 9 5.78 -13.32 -2.04
C SER A 9 6.29 -11.88 -2.23
N ARG A 10 5.36 -10.90 -2.27
CA ARG A 10 5.57 -9.44 -2.17
C ARG A 10 6.62 -9.05 -1.13
N ARG A 11 6.76 -9.85 -0.07
CA ARG A 11 7.80 -9.71 0.94
C ARG A 11 9.20 -9.76 0.36
N ASN A 12 9.42 -10.54 -0.72
CA ASN A 12 10.72 -10.59 -1.42
C ASN A 12 10.87 -9.44 -2.41
N PHE A 13 9.77 -8.92 -2.97
CA PHE A 13 9.79 -7.73 -3.81
C PHE A 13 10.11 -6.48 -2.98
N ILE A 14 9.45 -6.30 -1.85
CA ILE A 14 9.73 -5.21 -0.90
C ILE A 14 11.15 -5.32 -0.36
N LYS A 15 11.63 -6.54 -0.01
CA LYS A 15 13.02 -6.74 0.41
C LYS A 15 14.02 -6.43 -0.70
N LYS A 16 13.75 -6.76 -1.95
CA LYS A 16 14.63 -6.42 -3.08
C LYS A 16 14.61 -4.93 -3.41
N ALA A 17 13.46 -4.27 -3.29
CA ALA A 17 13.37 -2.81 -3.47
C ALA A 17 14.10 -2.04 -2.35
N CYS A 18 14.13 -2.59 -1.12
CA CYS A 18 14.85 -1.98 0.00
C CYS A 18 16.37 -2.23 -0.03
N ILE A 19 16.85 -3.28 -0.74
CA ILE A 19 18.29 -3.64 -0.76
C ILE A 19 19.06 -2.85 -1.83
N SER A 20 18.40 -2.29 -2.83
CA SER A 20 19.06 -1.58 -3.94
C SER A 20 19.07 -0.06 -3.87
N GLY A 21 18.61 0.53 -2.78
CA GLY A 21 18.58 1.99 -2.67
C GLY A 21 18.62 2.47 -1.24
N SER A 22 19.79 2.96 -0.84
CA SER A 22 20.00 3.77 0.35
C SER A 22 19.03 4.94 0.38
N CYS A 23 17.93 4.84 1.13
CA CYS A 23 17.07 5.96 1.42
C CYS A 23 16.65 5.95 2.89
N PHE A 24 17.57 6.41 3.72
CA PHE A 24 17.23 7.01 4.99
C PHE A 24 17.74 8.43 4.98
N CYS A 25 16.86 9.36 4.70
CA CYS A 25 17.12 10.78 4.88
C CYS A 25 16.26 11.35 5.98
N GLY A 26 16.94 11.67 7.07
CA GLY A 26 16.73 12.95 7.68
C GLY A 26 15.77 13.06 8.83
N PHE A 27 16.12 12.46 9.94
CA PHE A 27 15.92 13.11 11.24
C PHE A 27 17.08 12.67 12.14
N LEU A 28 18.19 13.34 12.01
CA LEU A 28 19.29 13.49 12.97
C LEU A 28 20.55 13.88 12.20
N ALA A 29 20.61 15.15 11.81
CA ALA A 29 21.88 15.77 11.52
C ALA A 29 22.46 16.29 12.85
N PHE A 30 23.18 15.43 13.55
CA PHE A 30 24.31 15.86 14.36
C PHE A 30 25.44 14.85 14.16
N ALA A 31 26.56 15.40 13.72
CA ALA A 31 27.77 14.74 13.35
C ALA A 31 28.20 13.63 14.31
N ASN A 32 28.45 12.45 13.77
CA ASN A 32 29.69 11.73 13.97
C ASN A 32 29.82 10.69 12.85
N GLU A 33 31.02 10.52 12.33
CA GLU A 33 31.36 9.45 11.41
C GLU A 33 31.09 8.11 12.08
N GLY A 34 29.92 7.53 11.80
CA GLY A 34 29.51 6.26 12.34
C GLY A 34 28.53 5.65 11.35
N HIS A 35 28.75 4.40 11.03
CA HIS A 35 27.89 3.56 10.21
C HIS A 35 26.41 3.85 10.48
N ALA A 36 25.64 4.14 9.42
CA ALA A 36 24.21 4.19 9.52
C ALA A 36 23.73 2.77 9.88
N GLU A 37 23.51 2.51 11.15
CA GLU A 37 22.80 1.33 11.61
C GLU A 37 21.40 1.36 10.98
N GLU A 38 20.98 0.23 10.40
CA GLU A 38 19.57 0.06 10.04
C GLU A 38 18.72 0.38 11.27
N PRO A 39 17.58 1.10 11.11
CA PRO A 39 16.75 1.43 12.27
C PRO A 39 16.43 0.15 13.00
N THR A 40 16.83 0.09 14.26
CA THR A 40 16.58 -1.04 15.14
C THR A 40 15.10 -1.37 15.08
N ASP A 41 14.75 -2.63 15.19
CA ASP A 41 13.35 -3.13 15.24
C ASP A 41 12.50 -2.32 16.24
N SER A 42 13.12 -1.79 17.27
CA SER A 42 12.54 -0.89 18.26
C SER A 42 12.08 0.46 17.69
N GLY A 43 12.80 1.08 16.76
CA GLY A 43 12.40 2.34 16.12
C GLY A 43 11.17 2.16 15.22
N LYS A 44 11.11 1.07 14.48
CA LYS A 44 9.95 0.70 13.67
C LYS A 44 8.72 0.43 14.54
N LEU A 45 8.89 -0.32 15.63
CA LEU A 45 7.81 -0.63 16.56
C LEU A 45 7.27 0.65 17.21
N MET A 46 8.14 1.55 17.65
CA MET A 46 7.75 2.84 18.22
C MET A 46 6.94 3.67 17.22
N MET A 47 7.37 3.75 15.96
CA MET A 47 6.65 4.48 14.91
C MET A 47 5.28 3.86 14.62
N GLN A 48 5.18 2.54 14.57
CA GLN A 48 3.92 1.84 14.39
C GLN A 48 2.95 2.10 15.55
N GLU A 49 3.45 2.08 16.78
CA GLU A 49 2.67 2.34 17.98
C GLU A 49 2.21 3.81 18.04
N TRP A 50 3.09 4.76 17.71
CA TRP A 50 2.75 6.17 17.64
C TRP A 50 1.67 6.45 16.60
N ILE A 51 1.83 5.91 15.39
CA ILE A 51 0.83 6.05 14.32
C ILE A 51 -0.51 5.44 14.73
N SER A 52 -0.47 4.27 15.36
CA SER A 52 -1.69 3.60 15.83
C SER A 52 -2.43 4.42 16.88
N THR A 53 -1.67 5.04 17.80
CA THR A 53 -2.25 5.92 18.83
C THR A 53 -2.87 7.17 18.19
N LEU A 54 -2.18 7.77 17.21
CA LEU A 54 -2.70 8.90 16.44
C LEU A 54 -4.00 8.53 15.72
N LEU A 55 -4.02 7.41 15.00
CA LEU A 55 -5.17 6.96 14.24
C LEU A 55 -6.40 6.68 15.12
N LYS A 56 -6.20 6.13 16.33
CA LYS A 56 -7.27 5.94 17.31
C LYS A 56 -7.88 7.25 17.84
N SER A 57 -7.14 8.35 17.73
CA SER A 57 -7.56 9.67 18.18
C SER A 57 -8.27 10.48 17.08
N ILE A 58 -8.25 9.99 15.86
CA ILE A 58 -8.89 10.61 14.70
C ILE A 58 -10.30 10.02 14.54
N ASP A 59 -11.30 10.88 14.41
CA ASP A 59 -12.65 10.46 14.07
C ASP A 59 -12.69 9.93 12.62
N ASP A 60 -13.07 8.67 12.45
CA ASP A 60 -13.09 7.98 11.15
C ASP A 60 -14.29 8.35 10.26
N ASN A 61 -15.26 9.06 10.80
CA ASN A 61 -16.47 9.46 10.09
C ASN A 61 -16.38 10.87 9.45
N THR A 62 -15.25 11.56 9.58
CA THR A 62 -15.09 12.88 9.00
C THR A 62 -14.42 12.84 7.63
N GLU A 63 -14.93 13.65 6.68
CA GLU A 63 -14.32 13.84 5.36
C GLU A 63 -12.87 14.34 5.47
N VAL A 64 -12.59 15.15 6.46
CA VAL A 64 -11.25 15.69 6.74
C VAL A 64 -10.28 14.56 7.10
N SER A 65 -10.68 13.64 7.97
CA SER A 65 -9.87 12.50 8.38
C SER A 65 -9.55 11.57 7.21
N GLN A 66 -10.56 11.29 6.38
CA GLN A 66 -10.42 10.50 5.17
C GLN A 66 -9.43 11.16 4.20
N GLN A 67 -9.58 12.46 3.95
CA GLN A 67 -8.72 13.21 3.04
C GLN A 67 -7.27 13.27 3.52
N ILE A 68 -7.05 13.46 4.83
CA ILE A 68 -5.69 13.43 5.42
C ILE A 68 -5.02 12.09 5.13
N LEU A 69 -5.71 10.97 5.37
CA LEU A 69 -5.15 9.64 5.16
C LEU A 69 -4.96 9.30 3.68
N LYS A 70 -5.87 9.72 2.80
CA LYS A 70 -5.67 9.61 1.34
C LYS A 70 -4.43 10.39 0.90
N ASN A 71 -4.15 11.54 1.48
CA ASN A 71 -2.95 12.32 1.18
C ASN A 71 -1.66 11.60 1.66
N CYS A 72 -1.71 10.87 2.78
CA CYS A 72 -0.58 10.07 3.25
C CYS A 72 -0.14 9.00 2.26
N ALA A 73 -1.05 8.55 1.39
CA ALA A 73 -0.73 7.61 0.31
C ALA A 73 0.38 8.11 -0.63
N GLN A 74 0.56 9.43 -0.75
CA GLN A 74 1.64 10.01 -1.54
C GLN A 74 3.03 9.59 -1.02
N VAL A 75 3.16 9.42 0.29
CA VAL A 75 4.41 8.97 0.91
C VAL A 75 4.72 7.55 0.47
N HIS A 76 3.74 6.64 0.56
CA HIS A 76 3.87 5.28 0.06
C HIS A 76 4.20 5.24 -1.42
N PHE A 77 3.47 5.98 -2.23
CA PHE A 77 3.64 6.03 -3.68
C PHE A 77 5.08 6.44 -4.06
N ARG A 78 5.61 7.46 -3.40
CA ARG A 78 6.96 7.96 -3.62
C ARG A 78 8.04 6.97 -3.14
N HIS A 79 7.92 6.45 -1.91
CA HIS A 79 8.92 5.54 -1.34
C HIS A 79 8.98 4.18 -2.05
N LEU A 80 7.88 3.73 -2.62
CA LEU A 80 7.84 2.53 -3.46
C LEU A 80 8.22 2.80 -4.91
N GLU A 81 8.65 4.03 -5.24
CA GLU A 81 9.00 4.47 -6.59
C GLU A 81 7.92 4.10 -7.64
N MET A 82 6.65 4.20 -7.23
CA MET A 82 5.53 3.71 -8.04
C MET A 82 5.47 4.29 -9.44
N GLU A 83 5.90 5.52 -9.64
CA GLU A 83 5.97 6.11 -10.99
C GLU A 83 6.87 5.29 -11.93
N LYS A 84 8.01 4.80 -11.43
CA LYS A 84 8.90 3.94 -12.22
C LYS A 84 8.25 2.59 -12.52
N VAL A 85 7.57 2.01 -11.53
CA VAL A 85 6.86 0.73 -11.66
C VAL A 85 5.71 0.84 -12.65
N LEU A 86 4.96 1.96 -12.62
CA LEU A 86 3.75 2.15 -13.42
C LEU A 86 4.03 2.70 -14.82
N LYS A 87 5.18 3.32 -15.04
CA LYS A 87 5.55 3.93 -16.33
C LYS A 87 5.33 3.02 -17.55
N PRO A 88 5.63 1.70 -17.51
CA PRO A 88 5.40 0.79 -18.64
C PRO A 88 3.93 0.56 -18.98
N PHE A 89 3.01 0.94 -18.09
CA PHE A 89 1.57 0.69 -18.20
C PHE A 89 0.77 1.96 -18.50
N LYS A 90 1.44 3.10 -18.62
CA LYS A 90 0.77 4.39 -18.84
C LYS A 90 -0.03 4.39 -20.14
N GLY A 91 -1.33 4.63 -20.04
CA GLY A 91 -2.29 4.57 -21.14
C GLY A 91 -2.82 3.16 -21.45
N ASP A 92 -2.35 2.11 -20.76
CA ASP A 92 -2.75 0.73 -21.01
C ASP A 92 -3.21 0.04 -19.72
N LEU A 93 -4.48 0.28 -19.38
CA LEU A 93 -5.12 -0.33 -18.21
C LEU A 93 -5.16 -1.86 -18.31
N GLY A 94 -5.34 -2.42 -19.51
CA GLY A 94 -5.38 -3.88 -19.69
C GLY A 94 -4.06 -4.53 -19.34
N LYS A 95 -2.96 -3.96 -19.80
CA LYS A 95 -1.62 -4.43 -19.46
C LYS A 95 -1.32 -4.27 -17.96
N PHE A 96 -1.81 -3.20 -17.35
CA PHE A 96 -1.65 -2.98 -15.91
C PHE A 96 -2.44 -4.01 -15.08
N ASN A 97 -3.67 -4.32 -15.46
CA ASN A 97 -4.49 -5.33 -14.81
C ASN A 97 -3.79 -6.71 -14.85
N LEU A 98 -3.27 -7.11 -16.00
CA LEU A 98 -2.49 -8.34 -16.14
C LEU A 98 -1.23 -8.35 -15.25
N PHE A 99 -0.57 -7.21 -15.10
CA PHE A 99 0.56 -7.09 -14.17
C PHE A 99 0.13 -7.28 -12.71
N LEU A 100 -0.97 -6.66 -12.29
CA LEU A 100 -1.50 -6.83 -10.93
C LEU A 100 -1.85 -8.29 -10.63
N GLU A 101 -2.48 -8.98 -11.59
CA GLU A 101 -2.82 -10.39 -11.45
C GLU A 101 -1.57 -11.28 -11.37
N LYS A 102 -0.65 -11.09 -12.29
CA LYS A 102 0.52 -11.96 -12.44
C LYS A 102 1.59 -11.73 -11.37
N GLU A 103 1.93 -10.47 -11.10
CA GLU A 103 3.05 -10.13 -10.21
C GLU A 103 2.60 -9.93 -8.76
N TRP A 104 1.39 -9.40 -8.55
CA TRP A 104 0.87 -9.14 -7.20
C TRP A 104 -0.12 -10.21 -6.73
N GLY A 105 -0.59 -11.07 -7.63
CA GLY A 105 -1.55 -12.12 -7.33
C GLY A 105 -2.95 -11.61 -7.03
N TRP A 106 -3.27 -10.40 -7.50
CA TRP A 106 -4.59 -9.82 -7.36
C TRP A 106 -5.60 -10.53 -8.25
N LYS A 107 -6.89 -10.34 -7.98
CA LYS A 107 -7.98 -10.70 -8.88
C LYS A 107 -8.65 -9.41 -9.33
N ILE A 108 -8.74 -9.22 -10.65
CA ILE A 108 -9.30 -8.01 -11.23
C ILE A 108 -10.57 -8.36 -11.99
N GLU A 109 -11.66 -7.65 -11.65
CA GLU A 109 -12.92 -7.70 -12.38
C GLU A 109 -13.21 -6.30 -12.93
N TYR A 110 -13.33 -6.18 -14.26
CA TYR A 110 -13.52 -4.88 -14.89
C TYR A 110 -14.76 -4.84 -15.78
N ASP A 111 -15.77 -4.10 -15.34
CA ASP A 111 -16.92 -3.72 -16.15
C ASP A 111 -16.60 -2.45 -16.94
N LYS A 112 -16.31 -2.62 -18.23
CA LYS A 112 -15.99 -1.51 -19.14
C LYS A 112 -17.18 -0.60 -19.39
N ASN A 113 -18.39 -1.14 -19.37
CA ASN A 113 -19.61 -0.37 -19.66
C ASN A 113 -19.96 0.55 -18.49
N ALA A 114 -19.78 0.06 -17.28
CA ALA A 114 -20.01 0.82 -16.06
C ALA A 114 -18.81 1.72 -15.69
N GLY A 115 -17.63 1.51 -16.27
CA GLY A 115 -16.41 2.18 -15.86
C GLY A 115 -15.97 1.80 -14.44
N VAL A 116 -16.31 0.59 -13.99
CA VAL A 116 -16.03 0.12 -12.62
C VAL A 116 -15.08 -1.05 -12.65
N LEU A 117 -14.02 -0.96 -11.84
CA LEU A 117 -13.07 -2.03 -11.67
C LEU A 117 -13.05 -2.46 -10.19
N LEU A 118 -13.17 -3.75 -9.94
CA LEU A 118 -12.95 -4.35 -8.63
C LEU A 118 -11.55 -4.98 -8.60
N ALA A 119 -10.72 -4.50 -7.68
CA ALA A 119 -9.38 -4.98 -7.48
C ALA A 119 -9.28 -5.68 -6.12
N ASN A 120 -9.29 -7.00 -6.12
CA ASN A 120 -9.16 -7.82 -4.93
C ASN A 120 -7.68 -8.20 -4.73
N GLU A 121 -7.11 -7.85 -3.59
CA GLU A 121 -5.71 -8.21 -3.26
C GLU A 121 -5.49 -9.72 -3.15
N ASN A 122 -6.56 -10.50 -2.95
CA ASN A 122 -6.51 -11.96 -2.85
C ASN A 122 -5.51 -12.44 -1.77
N LYS A 123 -5.51 -11.77 -0.63
CA LYS A 123 -4.70 -12.07 0.55
C LYS A 123 -5.60 -12.21 1.78
N ASP A 124 -5.27 -13.11 2.67
CA ASP A 124 -5.91 -13.35 3.96
C ASP A 124 -5.22 -12.62 5.13
N PHE A 125 -4.28 -11.73 4.81
CA PHE A 125 -3.57 -10.90 5.77
C PHE A 125 -3.37 -9.48 5.22
N CYS A 126 -3.28 -8.50 6.12
CA CYS A 126 -3.02 -7.12 5.75
C CYS A 126 -1.57 -6.95 5.27
N VAL A 127 -1.40 -6.35 4.09
CA VAL A 127 -0.07 -6.09 3.50
C VAL A 127 0.47 -4.70 3.85
N CYS A 128 -0.30 -3.89 4.58
CA CYS A 128 0.07 -2.52 4.93
C CYS A 128 1.31 -2.52 5.84
N PRO A 129 2.40 -1.82 5.47
CA PRO A 129 3.62 -1.79 6.27
C PRO A 129 3.49 -0.99 7.57
N MET A 130 2.42 -0.19 7.70
CA MET A 130 2.15 0.64 8.88
C MET A 130 1.50 -0.15 10.01
N VAL A 131 1.07 -1.38 9.75
CA VAL A 131 0.40 -2.24 10.70
C VAL A 131 1.38 -3.19 11.34
N ASN A 132 1.38 -3.23 12.67
CA ASN A 132 2.06 -4.27 13.44
C ASN A 132 1.09 -5.43 13.66
N GLN A 133 1.24 -6.49 12.89
CA GLN A 133 0.40 -7.68 12.97
C GLN A 133 0.50 -8.41 14.32
N GLU A 134 1.65 -8.33 14.99
CA GLU A 134 1.88 -9.01 16.28
C GLU A 134 1.18 -8.30 17.44
N LYS A 135 1.03 -6.97 17.35
CA LYS A 135 0.41 -6.13 18.40
C LYS A 135 -1.06 -5.81 18.15
N GLY A 136 -1.66 -6.40 17.12
CA GLY A 136 -3.09 -6.21 16.84
C GLY A 136 -3.46 -4.75 16.64
N VAL A 137 -2.66 -4.02 15.86
CA VAL A 137 -3.01 -2.65 15.47
C VAL A 137 -4.20 -2.72 14.54
N ASP A 138 -5.37 -2.63 15.13
CA ASP A 138 -6.63 -2.60 14.41
C ASP A 138 -7.09 -1.16 14.26
N SER A 139 -7.00 -0.64 13.05
CA SER A 139 -7.45 0.71 12.72
C SER A 139 -8.03 0.73 11.31
N SER A 140 -9.35 0.64 11.24
CA SER A 140 -10.11 0.67 9.97
C SER A 140 -9.87 1.96 9.18
N ILE A 141 -9.60 3.06 9.88
CA ILE A 141 -9.33 4.37 9.28
C ILE A 141 -8.06 4.37 8.40
N LEU A 142 -7.08 3.50 8.70
CA LEU A 142 -5.87 3.38 7.91
C LEU A 142 -6.15 2.94 6.46
N CYS A 143 -7.28 2.29 6.21
CA CYS A 143 -7.69 1.86 4.87
C CYS A 143 -7.94 3.03 3.90
N TYR A 144 -8.22 4.25 4.39
CA TYR A 144 -8.28 5.44 3.52
C TYR A 144 -6.92 5.77 2.87
N CYS A 145 -5.81 5.45 3.51
CA CYS A 145 -4.50 5.53 2.86
C CYS A 145 -4.41 4.57 1.67
N SER A 146 -4.97 3.38 1.78
CA SER A 146 -5.02 2.41 0.68
C SER A 146 -5.91 2.88 -0.48
N GLU A 147 -7.03 3.55 -0.18
CA GLU A 147 -7.87 4.20 -1.20
C GLU A 147 -7.06 5.24 -1.98
N GLY A 148 -6.42 6.17 -1.28
CA GLY A 148 -5.57 7.18 -1.91
C GLY A 148 -4.40 6.57 -2.72
N PHE A 149 -3.88 5.44 -2.31
CA PHE A 149 -2.84 4.72 -3.06
C PHE A 149 -3.41 4.11 -4.35
N ALA A 150 -4.59 3.49 -4.29
CA ALA A 150 -5.27 2.97 -5.47
C ALA A 150 -5.65 4.09 -6.45
N GLU A 151 -6.22 5.20 -5.96
CA GLU A 151 -6.53 6.39 -6.77
C GLU A 151 -5.31 6.87 -7.55
N ARG A 152 -4.14 6.98 -6.91
CA ARG A 152 -2.89 7.40 -7.55
C ARG A 152 -2.41 6.41 -8.61
N MET A 153 -2.43 5.11 -8.31
CA MET A 153 -1.99 4.09 -9.26
C MET A 153 -2.83 4.11 -10.53
N PHE A 154 -4.15 4.05 -10.37
CA PHE A 154 -5.05 4.00 -11.51
C PHE A 154 -5.11 5.33 -12.25
N SER A 155 -5.04 6.47 -11.55
CA SER A 155 -4.96 7.78 -12.22
C SER A 155 -3.69 7.92 -13.05
N PHE A 156 -2.54 7.46 -12.55
CA PHE A 156 -1.29 7.48 -13.30
C PHE A 156 -1.36 6.64 -14.57
N VAL A 157 -1.93 5.44 -14.46
CA VAL A 157 -2.05 4.51 -15.59
C VAL A 157 -3.05 5.00 -16.61
N THR A 158 -4.21 5.50 -16.19
CA THR A 158 -5.29 5.92 -17.10
C THR A 158 -5.11 7.33 -17.67
N ASN A 159 -4.19 8.14 -17.09
CA ASN A 159 -4.06 9.57 -17.37
C ASN A 159 -5.35 10.37 -17.09
N LYS A 160 -6.17 9.92 -16.14
CA LYS A 160 -7.42 10.56 -15.73
C LYS A 160 -7.48 10.59 -14.21
N GLU A 161 -8.27 11.51 -13.66
CA GLU A 161 -8.61 11.44 -12.25
C GLU A 161 -9.48 10.21 -12.00
N VAL A 162 -9.08 9.39 -11.04
CA VAL A 162 -9.76 8.15 -10.65
C VAL A 162 -10.12 8.23 -9.18
N LYS A 163 -11.29 7.75 -8.83
CA LYS A 163 -11.73 7.59 -7.44
C LYS A 163 -11.69 6.13 -7.06
N ALA A 164 -11.26 5.84 -5.83
CA ALA A 164 -11.27 4.50 -5.29
C ALA A 164 -11.85 4.48 -3.89
N GLU A 165 -12.52 3.38 -3.57
CA GLU A 165 -13.13 3.08 -2.29
C GLU A 165 -12.73 1.67 -1.84
N VAL A 166 -12.37 1.50 -0.59
CA VAL A 166 -12.15 0.19 0.02
C VAL A 166 -13.51 -0.38 0.47
N ILE A 167 -14.05 -1.30 -0.31
CA ILE A 167 -15.36 -1.93 -0.04
C ILE A 167 -15.26 -3.17 0.85
N SER A 168 -14.05 -3.72 1.02
CA SER A 168 -13.75 -4.84 1.91
C SER A 168 -12.33 -4.67 2.44
N SER A 169 -12.12 -4.96 3.73
CA SER A 169 -10.79 -4.84 4.35
C SER A 169 -10.65 -5.79 5.53
N ILE A 170 -9.48 -6.35 5.69
CA ILE A 170 -9.11 -7.18 6.84
C ILE A 170 -9.25 -6.38 8.13
N HIS A 171 -8.88 -5.10 8.15
CA HIS A 171 -9.09 -4.22 9.32
C HIS A 171 -10.53 -3.87 9.63
N ARG A 172 -11.45 -4.14 8.70
CA ARG A 172 -12.91 -4.02 8.91
C ARG A 172 -13.56 -5.38 9.18
N GLY A 173 -12.76 -6.43 9.49
CA GLY A 173 -13.23 -7.77 9.81
C GLY A 173 -13.57 -8.64 8.60
N ASN A 174 -13.17 -8.26 7.40
CA ASN A 174 -13.37 -9.04 6.19
C ASN A 174 -12.18 -9.98 5.90
N ASN A 175 -12.39 -10.96 5.02
CA ASN A 175 -11.37 -11.95 4.69
C ASN A 175 -10.28 -11.48 3.73
N THR A 176 -10.49 -10.37 3.02
CA THR A 176 -9.55 -9.81 2.05
C THR A 176 -9.81 -8.33 1.81
N CYS A 177 -8.82 -7.63 1.24
CA CYS A 177 -8.98 -6.23 0.84
C CYS A 177 -9.43 -6.14 -0.62
N ILE A 178 -10.52 -5.38 -0.86
CA ILE A 178 -11.09 -5.14 -2.18
C ILE A 178 -11.29 -3.64 -2.37
N TYR A 179 -10.81 -3.15 -3.49
CA TYR A 179 -10.98 -1.77 -3.94
C TYR A 179 -11.99 -1.72 -5.07
N LYS A 180 -12.97 -0.83 -4.96
CA LYS A 180 -13.82 -0.40 -6.07
C LYS A 180 -13.19 0.84 -6.68
N VAL A 181 -12.85 0.80 -7.95
CA VAL A 181 -12.20 1.88 -8.70
C VAL A 181 -13.16 2.39 -9.76
N LEU A 182 -13.41 3.70 -9.76
CA LEU A 182 -14.25 4.39 -10.74
C LEU A 182 -13.34 5.06 -11.79
N LEU A 183 -13.45 4.61 -13.04
CA LEU A 183 -12.54 4.93 -14.14
C LEU A 183 -13.15 5.94 -15.13
#